data_ef3d270f176324cffaa7315ee677100b
#
_entry.id   ef3d270f176324cffaa7315ee677100b
#
_cell.length_a   1.000
_cell.length_b   1.000
_cell.length_c   1.000
_cell.angle_alpha   90.00
_cell.angle_beta   90.00
_cell.angle_gamma   90.00
#
_symmetry.space_group_name_H-M   'P 1'
#
loop_
_entity.id
_entity.type
_entity.pdbx_description
1 polymer ?
#
loop_
_entity_poly.entity_id
_entity_poly.type
_entity_poly.pdbx_seq_one_letter_code
_entity_poly.pdbx_strand_id
1 'polypeptide(L)'
;MTVVRKCWLKSAGVSLLLSLMLIFQWIYINNYPLSGSKLVTNESMLHATQENWAPNLASKKNDQNLDLQFIKTGIFVQSLQFSSASDVNISGYIWQKYDCDEQFQSAKTKDIKTVADCSKQTTPIPKQGEVGFILPEQLDTAGNITTQEVYRALSETEEWIVVSWYFESTLRQAFKYRPYPFDHRIVRIRLWPKAFQSDITLIPDLDTYESASLVDSFGLEESIVLNSWAIENTYFDFATTRYDTNFGIDRAHQPHHPDLRYNIVLKRKFGQALITYLVPLFLIAALLFTAILIITDNKQLAHKIGLKTSVFMTLSAILFLTVMLLHIQIRDELLGANISYIEYICILMYAFLAMASANVYLFSVR
;
A
#
# COMPACT_ATOMS: atom_id res chain seq x y z
N MET A 1 0.72 23.60 52.42
CA MET A 1 0.67 24.08 51.01
C MET A 1 1.88 23.73 50.16
N THR A 2 3.10 23.73 50.71
CA THR A 2 4.34 23.45 49.95
C THR A 2 4.54 22.01 49.47
N VAL A 3 4.10 21.01 50.23
CA VAL A 3 4.25 19.58 49.85
C VAL A 3 3.32 19.20 48.68
N VAL A 4 2.06 19.61 48.74
CA VAL A 4 1.06 19.35 47.69
C VAL A 4 1.51 20.00 46.37
N ARG A 5 2.02 21.24 46.40
CA ARG A 5 2.53 21.94 45.23
C ARG A 5 3.76 21.24 44.61
N LYS A 6 4.65 20.65 45.43
CA LYS A 6 5.79 19.86 44.97
C LYS A 6 5.33 18.53 44.31
N CYS A 7 4.31 17.86 44.84
CA CYS A 7 3.76 16.65 44.24
C CYS A 7 3.10 16.94 42.88
N TRP A 8 2.34 18.05 42.78
CA TRP A 8 1.73 18.48 41.50
C TRP A 8 2.78 18.84 40.44
N LEU A 9 3.85 19.54 40.83
CA LEU A 9 4.94 19.86 39.89
C LEU A 9 5.67 18.61 39.41
N LYS A 10 5.90 17.63 40.31
CA LYS A 10 6.50 16.34 39.88
C LYS A 10 5.58 15.56 38.94
N SER A 11 4.28 15.48 39.25
CA SER A 11 3.30 14.81 38.39
C SER A 11 3.20 15.48 37.03
N ALA A 12 3.13 16.82 36.98
CA ALA A 12 3.12 17.59 35.74
C ALA A 12 4.40 17.37 34.90
N GLY A 13 5.57 17.33 35.59
CA GLY A 13 6.84 17.04 34.91
C GLY A 13 6.90 15.64 34.30
N VAL A 14 6.43 14.62 35.03
CA VAL A 14 6.37 13.24 34.52
C VAL A 14 5.38 13.15 33.32
N SER A 15 4.20 13.77 33.46
CA SER A 15 3.20 13.79 32.37
C SER A 15 3.73 14.48 31.11
N LEU A 16 4.45 15.60 31.26
CA LEU A 16 5.07 16.32 30.15
C LEU A 16 6.13 15.44 29.48
N LEU A 17 6.97 14.78 30.25
CA LEU A 17 8.03 13.91 29.73
C LEU A 17 7.45 12.72 28.95
N LEU A 18 6.40 12.09 29.48
CA LEU A 18 5.69 10.99 28.79
C LEU A 18 5.02 11.49 27.50
N SER A 19 4.40 12.67 27.52
CA SER A 19 3.79 13.27 26.32
C SER A 19 4.84 13.56 25.24
N LEU A 20 5.99 14.12 25.62
CA LEU A 20 7.11 14.37 24.70
C LEU A 20 7.66 13.06 24.12
N MET A 21 7.77 12.01 24.92
CA MET A 21 8.21 10.70 24.48
C MET A 21 7.24 10.09 23.45
N LEU A 22 5.93 10.21 23.68
CA LEU A 22 4.89 9.77 22.73
C LEU A 22 4.94 10.56 21.42
N ILE A 23 5.08 11.89 21.49
CA ILE A 23 5.19 12.74 20.30
C ILE A 23 6.45 12.36 19.51
N PHE A 24 7.58 12.16 20.19
CA PHE A 24 8.83 11.72 19.54
C PHE A 24 8.66 10.35 18.86
N GLN A 25 8.02 9.40 19.53
CA GLN A 25 7.72 8.09 18.97
C GLN A 25 6.81 8.19 17.74
N TRP A 26 5.81 9.07 17.76
CA TRP A 26 4.92 9.30 16.62
C TRP A 26 5.66 9.90 15.42
N ILE A 27 6.51 10.90 15.66
CA ILE A 27 7.35 11.49 14.60
C ILE A 27 8.29 10.42 14.03
N TYR A 28 8.90 9.60 14.86
CA TYR A 28 9.80 8.52 14.43
C TYR A 28 9.07 7.49 13.55
N ILE A 29 7.89 7.00 13.98
CA ILE A 29 7.10 6.04 13.20
C ILE A 29 6.63 6.65 11.87
N ASN A 30 6.18 7.91 11.89
CA ASN A 30 5.68 8.60 10.69
C ASN A 30 6.77 8.87 9.64
N ASN A 31 8.02 8.99 10.07
CA ASN A 31 9.17 9.26 9.19
C ASN A 31 10.03 8.00 8.96
N TYR A 32 9.58 6.83 9.37
CA TYR A 32 10.33 5.60 9.17
C TYR A 32 10.41 5.30 7.67
N PRO A 33 11.60 5.31 7.06
CA PRO A 33 11.74 5.07 5.63
C PRO A 33 11.33 3.63 5.32
N LEU A 34 10.47 3.45 4.33
CA LEU A 34 10.25 2.15 3.73
C LEU A 34 11.55 1.74 3.04
N SER A 35 12.34 0.90 3.71
CA SER A 35 13.55 0.32 3.14
C SER A 35 13.16 -0.60 1.98
N GLY A 36 13.09 -0.02 0.78
CA GLY A 36 12.85 -0.73 -0.46
C GLY A 36 14.17 -1.29 -0.99
N SER A 37 14.29 -2.60 -0.96
CA SER A 37 15.37 -3.30 -1.62
C SER A 37 15.16 -3.26 -3.14
N LYS A 38 16.17 -2.80 -3.89
CA LYS A 38 16.26 -2.93 -5.35
C LYS A 38 15.21 -2.17 -6.16
N LEU A 39 15.06 -0.89 -5.86
CA LEU A 39 14.31 0.06 -6.67
C LEU A 39 14.92 0.18 -8.07
N VAL A 40 14.09 0.03 -9.11
CA VAL A 40 14.50 0.31 -10.49
C VAL A 40 13.78 1.58 -10.93
N THR A 41 14.54 2.68 -10.91
CA THR A 41 14.06 4.02 -11.31
C THR A 41 14.85 4.59 -12.49
N ASN A 42 15.95 3.93 -12.89
CA ASN A 42 16.75 4.34 -14.04
C ASN A 42 17.36 3.12 -14.76
N GLU A 43 17.83 3.32 -15.98
CA GLU A 43 18.43 2.26 -16.81
C GLU A 43 19.65 1.62 -16.20
N SER A 44 20.51 2.38 -15.53
CA SER A 44 21.71 1.81 -14.89
C SER A 44 21.36 0.82 -13.76
N MET A 45 20.30 1.11 -12.99
CA MET A 45 19.76 0.17 -11.99
C MET A 45 19.09 -1.04 -12.64
N LEU A 46 18.42 -0.86 -13.77
CA LEU A 46 17.85 -1.95 -14.55
C LEU A 46 18.94 -2.91 -15.02
N HIS A 47 20.01 -2.40 -15.66
CA HIS A 47 21.16 -3.19 -16.10
C HIS A 47 21.83 -3.93 -14.93
N ALA A 48 22.11 -3.23 -13.82
CA ALA A 48 22.69 -3.86 -12.63
C ALA A 48 21.79 -4.96 -12.04
N THR A 49 20.49 -4.81 -12.14
CA THR A 49 19.52 -5.82 -11.69
C THR A 49 19.50 -6.99 -12.66
N GLN A 50 19.51 -6.75 -13.96
CA GLN A 50 19.58 -7.79 -15.00
C GLN A 50 20.88 -8.61 -14.88
N GLU A 51 22.02 -7.97 -14.66
CA GLU A 51 23.30 -8.64 -14.44
C GLU A 51 23.28 -9.56 -13.21
N ASN A 52 22.56 -9.21 -12.17
CA ASN A 52 22.47 -10.02 -10.95
C ASN A 52 21.64 -11.32 -11.13
N TRP A 53 20.65 -11.34 -12.02
CA TRP A 53 19.81 -12.53 -12.23
C TRP A 53 20.04 -13.22 -13.57
N ALA A 54 20.61 -12.54 -14.55
CA ALA A 54 21.01 -13.15 -15.82
C ALA A 54 22.00 -14.33 -15.64
N PRO A 55 23.01 -14.32 -14.73
CA PRO A 55 23.86 -15.48 -14.49
C PRO A 55 23.09 -16.68 -13.94
N ASN A 56 22.07 -16.46 -13.10
CA ASN A 56 21.23 -17.54 -12.58
C ASN A 56 20.34 -18.16 -13.66
N LEU A 57 20.01 -17.41 -14.69
CA LEU A 57 19.31 -17.88 -15.88
C LEU A 57 20.31 -18.47 -16.89
N ALA A 58 21.50 -17.86 -17.05
CA ALA A 58 22.56 -18.31 -17.96
C ALA A 58 23.29 -19.57 -17.45
N SER A 59 23.42 -19.79 -16.14
CA SER A 59 24.00 -21.03 -15.61
C SER A 59 23.18 -22.28 -15.93
N LYS A 60 21.90 -22.10 -16.26
CA LYS A 60 21.02 -23.13 -16.83
C LYS A 60 21.16 -23.27 -18.37
N LYS A 61 21.91 -22.38 -19.00
CA LYS A 61 22.15 -22.33 -20.47
C LYS A 61 22.98 -23.52 -20.99
N ASN A 62 23.60 -24.31 -20.10
CA ASN A 62 24.44 -25.43 -20.51
C ASN A 62 23.65 -26.61 -21.11
N ASP A 63 22.32 -26.63 -21.05
CA ASP A 63 21.54 -27.75 -21.57
C ASP A 63 20.62 -27.45 -22.76
N GLN A 64 20.27 -26.19 -23.06
CA GLN A 64 19.51 -25.85 -24.27
C GLN A 64 19.70 -24.36 -24.63
N ASN A 65 19.73 -24.03 -25.95
CA ASN A 65 19.69 -22.65 -26.46
C ASN A 65 18.37 -21.96 -26.05
N LEU A 66 18.33 -21.38 -24.87
CA LEU A 66 17.22 -20.57 -24.40
C LEU A 66 17.49 -19.12 -24.83
N ASP A 67 16.82 -18.67 -25.86
CA ASP A 67 16.76 -17.24 -26.23
C ASP A 67 15.76 -16.55 -25.30
N LEU A 68 16.27 -15.93 -24.22
CA LEU A 68 15.49 -15.07 -23.34
C LEU A 68 15.03 -13.85 -24.12
N GLN A 69 13.73 -13.69 -24.20
CA GLN A 69 13.10 -12.54 -24.85
C GLN A 69 12.65 -11.52 -23.80
N PHE A 70 12.96 -10.26 -24.04
CA PHE A 70 12.57 -9.16 -23.17
C PHE A 70 11.48 -8.32 -23.83
N ILE A 71 10.39 -8.07 -23.10
CA ILE A 71 9.30 -7.18 -23.55
C ILE A 71 9.31 -5.95 -22.66
N LYS A 72 9.65 -4.78 -23.23
CA LYS A 72 9.53 -3.48 -22.56
C LYS A 72 8.06 -3.21 -22.24
N THR A 73 7.76 -3.05 -20.98
CA THR A 73 6.39 -2.88 -20.46
C THR A 73 6.30 -1.64 -19.59
N GLY A 74 5.38 -0.74 -19.92
CA GLY A 74 5.12 0.46 -19.12
C GLY A 74 3.70 0.46 -18.59
N ILE A 75 3.45 1.28 -17.59
CA ILE A 75 2.15 1.43 -16.94
C ILE A 75 1.88 2.90 -16.60
N PHE A 76 0.63 3.30 -16.76
CA PHE A 76 0.12 4.59 -16.31
C PHE A 76 -1.18 4.35 -15.54
N VAL A 77 -1.20 4.71 -14.27
CA VAL A 77 -2.37 4.56 -13.39
C VAL A 77 -3.15 5.86 -13.36
N GLN A 78 -4.38 5.81 -13.81
CA GLN A 78 -5.29 6.95 -13.89
C GLN A 78 -6.14 7.09 -12.62
N SER A 79 -6.54 5.96 -12.04
CA SER A 79 -7.37 5.93 -10.83
C SER A 79 -6.92 4.84 -9.89
N LEU A 80 -6.99 5.13 -8.58
CA LEU A 80 -6.70 4.18 -7.52
C LEU A 80 -7.64 4.44 -6.35
N GLN A 81 -8.38 3.40 -5.93
CA GLN A 81 -9.32 3.48 -4.83
C GLN A 81 -9.29 2.21 -3.98
N PHE A 82 -9.18 2.34 -2.67
CA PHE A 82 -9.36 1.22 -1.75
C PHE A 82 -10.84 0.94 -1.57
N SER A 83 -11.30 -0.25 -1.95
CA SER A 83 -12.67 -0.72 -1.78
C SER A 83 -12.86 -1.50 -0.48
N SER A 84 -11.79 -2.11 0.04
CA SER A 84 -11.78 -2.81 1.34
C SER A 84 -10.40 -2.72 1.99
N ALA A 85 -10.23 -3.41 3.12
CA ALA A 85 -8.94 -3.53 3.79
C ALA A 85 -7.87 -4.22 2.92
N SER A 86 -8.24 -5.07 1.98
CA SER A 86 -7.33 -5.86 1.14
C SER A 86 -7.50 -5.63 -0.36
N ASP A 87 -8.56 -4.95 -0.79
CA ASP A 87 -8.89 -4.82 -2.19
C ASP A 87 -8.70 -3.38 -2.67
N VAL A 88 -8.04 -3.25 -3.81
CA VAL A 88 -7.73 -1.97 -4.44
C VAL A 88 -8.25 -2.00 -5.87
N ASN A 89 -9.13 -1.06 -6.21
CA ASN A 89 -9.58 -0.82 -7.56
C ASN A 89 -8.59 0.10 -8.25
N ILE A 90 -8.12 -0.31 -9.41
CA ILE A 90 -7.13 0.43 -10.20
C ILE A 90 -7.58 0.46 -11.64
N SER A 91 -7.47 1.62 -12.27
CA SER A 91 -7.65 1.76 -13.72
C SER A 91 -6.50 2.56 -14.33
N GLY A 92 -6.24 2.31 -15.60
CA GLY A 92 -5.18 3.01 -16.31
C GLY A 92 -4.79 2.33 -17.61
N TYR A 93 -3.56 2.51 -18.02
CA TYR A 93 -3.03 1.99 -19.26
C TYR A 93 -1.79 1.16 -19.02
N ILE A 94 -1.65 0.04 -19.76
CA ILE A 94 -0.45 -0.77 -19.83
C ILE A 94 -0.07 -0.87 -21.29
N TRP A 95 1.20 -0.66 -21.61
CA TRP A 95 1.70 -0.83 -22.96
C TRP A 95 2.89 -1.76 -22.97
N GLN A 96 3.07 -2.43 -24.11
CA GLN A 96 4.20 -3.32 -24.36
C GLN A 96 4.81 -3.01 -25.72
N LYS A 97 6.15 -3.07 -25.79
CA LYS A 97 6.91 -2.90 -27.02
C LYS A 97 7.47 -4.26 -27.45
N TYR A 98 7.18 -4.64 -28.67
CA TYR A 98 7.62 -5.89 -29.29
C TYR A 98 8.60 -5.57 -30.40
N ASP A 99 9.82 -6.10 -30.33
CA ASP A 99 10.86 -5.83 -31.32
C ASP A 99 10.48 -6.40 -32.69
N CYS A 100 10.73 -5.65 -33.76
CA CYS A 100 10.66 -6.09 -35.14
C CYS A 100 12.00 -6.65 -35.59
N ASP A 101 12.03 -7.81 -36.22
CA ASP A 101 13.26 -8.54 -36.59
C ASP A 101 14.17 -7.73 -37.55
N GLU A 102 15.50 -7.72 -37.31
CA GLU A 102 16.48 -7.00 -38.12
C GLU A 102 16.49 -7.45 -39.61
N GLN A 103 16.14 -8.69 -39.90
CA GLN A 103 16.00 -9.17 -41.30
C GLN A 103 14.90 -8.44 -42.05
N PHE A 104 13.92 -7.93 -41.36
CA PHE A 104 12.84 -7.14 -41.90
C PHE A 104 13.27 -5.70 -42.21
N GLN A 105 14.19 -5.13 -41.40
CA GLN A 105 14.79 -3.82 -41.66
C GLN A 105 15.65 -3.81 -42.94
N SER A 106 16.28 -4.93 -43.28
CA SER A 106 17.10 -5.06 -44.48
C SER A 106 16.27 -5.14 -45.77
N ALA A 107 14.99 -5.49 -45.70
CA ALA A 107 14.05 -5.50 -46.80
C ALA A 107 13.40 -4.12 -47.08
N LYS A 108 13.98 -3.04 -46.59
CA LYS A 108 13.53 -1.63 -46.78
C LYS A 108 13.54 -1.16 -48.24
N THR A 109 12.81 -1.82 -49.09
CA THR A 109 12.44 -1.29 -50.38
C THR A 109 10.94 -1.01 -50.40
N LYS A 110 10.61 0.25 -50.06
CA LYS A 110 9.30 0.89 -50.31
C LYS A 110 8.06 0.17 -49.75
N ASP A 111 7.41 0.75 -48.82
CA ASP A 111 6.02 0.50 -48.40
C ASP A 111 5.73 -0.46 -47.24
N ILE A 112 6.62 -0.62 -46.23
CA ILE A 112 6.23 -1.22 -44.98
C ILE A 112 5.45 -0.17 -44.19
N LYS A 113 4.13 -0.27 -44.23
CA LYS A 113 3.22 0.69 -43.53
C LYS A 113 2.24 0.04 -42.56
N THR A 114 2.31 -1.28 -42.36
CA THR A 114 1.28 -1.97 -41.55
C THR A 114 1.89 -2.92 -40.53
N VAL A 115 1.24 -2.97 -39.36
CA VAL A 115 1.52 -3.91 -38.26
C VAL A 115 1.57 -5.38 -38.70
N ALA A 116 0.88 -5.72 -39.80
CA ALA A 116 0.87 -7.07 -40.39
C ALA A 116 2.26 -7.53 -40.85
N ASP A 117 3.15 -6.61 -41.16
CA ASP A 117 4.47 -6.92 -41.74
C ASP A 117 5.47 -7.37 -40.64
N CYS A 118 5.26 -7.03 -39.35
CA CYS A 118 6.05 -7.53 -38.22
C CYS A 118 5.63 -8.94 -37.74
N SER A 119 4.75 -9.64 -38.43
CA SER A 119 4.15 -10.92 -37.98
C SER A 119 5.06 -12.16 -38.03
N LYS A 120 6.31 -12.02 -38.50
CA LYS A 120 7.28 -13.14 -38.59
C LYS A 120 8.24 -13.24 -37.40
N GLN A 121 7.89 -12.68 -36.27
CA GLN A 121 8.77 -12.53 -35.14
C GLN A 121 8.95 -13.76 -34.26
N THR A 122 10.08 -13.78 -33.54
CA THR A 122 10.39 -14.71 -32.43
C THR A 122 9.55 -14.47 -31.21
N THR A 123 9.12 -13.22 -30.95
CA THR A 123 8.27 -12.85 -29.81
C THR A 123 6.80 -12.90 -30.23
N PRO A 124 5.94 -13.67 -29.55
CA PRO A 124 4.53 -13.75 -29.91
C PRO A 124 3.82 -12.43 -29.58
N ILE A 125 3.57 -11.63 -30.62
CA ILE A 125 2.75 -10.41 -30.50
C ILE A 125 1.29 -10.86 -30.26
N PRO A 126 0.60 -10.32 -29.24
CA PRO A 126 -0.81 -10.61 -29.03
C PRO A 126 -1.64 -10.27 -30.28
N LYS A 127 -2.57 -11.15 -30.65
CA LYS A 127 -3.50 -10.87 -31.73
C LYS A 127 -4.37 -9.66 -31.38
N GLN A 128 -4.97 -9.05 -32.38
CA GLN A 128 -5.88 -7.92 -32.17
C GLN A 128 -6.99 -8.29 -31.15
N GLY A 129 -7.14 -7.48 -30.11
CA GLY A 129 -8.07 -7.73 -29.01
C GLY A 129 -7.57 -8.70 -27.93
N GLU A 130 -6.39 -9.32 -28.08
CA GLU A 130 -5.78 -10.12 -27.03
C GLU A 130 -4.90 -9.26 -26.12
N VAL A 131 -4.86 -9.62 -24.84
CA VAL A 131 -4.04 -8.95 -23.81
C VAL A 131 -2.68 -9.63 -23.74
N GLY A 132 -1.58 -8.84 -23.69
CA GLY A 132 -0.20 -9.37 -23.65
C GLY A 132 0.31 -9.68 -22.24
N PHE A 133 -0.47 -9.41 -21.18
CA PHE A 133 -0.08 -9.57 -19.79
C PHE A 133 -1.16 -10.25 -18.95
N ILE A 134 -0.77 -10.67 -17.76
CA ILE A 134 -1.66 -11.20 -16.71
C ILE A 134 -1.40 -10.42 -15.42
N LEU A 135 -2.47 -10.08 -14.71
CA LEU A 135 -2.46 -9.52 -13.35
C LEU A 135 -2.76 -10.65 -12.35
N PRO A 136 -1.76 -11.25 -11.68
CA PRO A 136 -1.98 -12.47 -10.87
C PRO A 136 -2.86 -12.26 -9.64
N GLU A 137 -2.91 -11.03 -9.10
CA GLU A 137 -3.72 -10.68 -7.93
C GLU A 137 -5.12 -10.17 -8.28
N GLN A 138 -5.47 -10.20 -9.56
CA GLN A 138 -6.77 -9.75 -10.05
C GLN A 138 -7.89 -10.62 -9.51
N LEU A 139 -8.93 -9.95 -8.98
CA LEU A 139 -10.18 -10.60 -8.61
C LEU A 139 -11.14 -10.53 -9.78
N ASP A 140 -11.63 -11.69 -10.18
CA ASP A 140 -12.78 -11.78 -11.07
C ASP A 140 -14.07 -11.57 -10.26
N THR A 141 -14.44 -10.32 -10.04
CA THR A 141 -15.72 -9.97 -9.45
C THR A 141 -16.74 -9.78 -10.56
N ALA A 142 -17.39 -10.88 -10.95
CA ALA A 142 -18.62 -10.90 -11.76
C ALA A 142 -18.56 -10.02 -13.03
N GLY A 143 -17.59 -10.23 -13.90
CA GLY A 143 -17.60 -9.67 -15.25
C GLY A 143 -17.10 -8.24 -15.40
N ASN A 144 -16.51 -7.63 -14.37
CA ASN A 144 -16.01 -6.25 -14.40
C ASN A 144 -14.51 -6.14 -14.74
N ILE A 145 -13.94 -7.14 -15.40
CA ILE A 145 -12.58 -7.01 -15.93
C ILE A 145 -12.70 -6.38 -17.31
N THR A 146 -12.48 -5.08 -17.38
CA THR A 146 -12.45 -4.39 -18.66
C THR A 146 -11.01 -4.18 -19.04
N THR A 147 -10.49 -5.05 -19.92
CA THR A 147 -9.22 -4.78 -20.60
C THR A 147 -9.52 -4.63 -22.07
N GLN A 148 -9.25 -3.46 -22.61
CA GLN A 148 -9.52 -3.12 -24.00
C GLN A 148 -8.24 -2.63 -24.67
N GLU A 149 -7.91 -3.19 -25.83
CA GLU A 149 -6.86 -2.64 -26.69
C GLU A 149 -7.28 -1.26 -27.17
N VAL A 150 -6.46 -0.25 -26.87
CA VAL A 150 -6.74 1.15 -27.20
C VAL A 150 -5.89 1.60 -28.39
N TYR A 151 -4.67 1.08 -28.47
CA TYR A 151 -3.69 1.56 -29.42
C TYR A 151 -2.79 0.42 -29.88
N ARG A 152 -2.55 0.35 -31.18
CA ARG A 152 -1.58 -0.56 -31.80
C ARG A 152 -0.94 0.16 -32.98
N ALA A 153 0.36 0.42 -32.91
CA ALA A 153 1.07 1.07 -34.02
C ALA A 153 2.53 0.64 -34.07
N LEU A 154 3.08 0.75 -35.24
CA LEU A 154 4.51 0.67 -35.47
C LEU A 154 5.16 1.97 -34.99
N SER A 155 6.35 1.88 -34.34
CA SER A 155 7.09 3.06 -33.92
C SER A 155 7.56 3.87 -35.12
N GLU A 156 7.82 5.17 -34.91
CA GLU A 156 8.35 6.05 -35.97
C GLU A 156 9.69 5.55 -36.53
N THR A 157 10.48 4.86 -35.72
CA THR A 157 11.75 4.23 -36.11
C THR A 157 11.57 2.88 -36.78
N GLU A 158 10.34 2.35 -36.81
CA GLU A 158 10.00 1.03 -37.36
C GLU A 158 10.73 -0.15 -36.70
N GLU A 159 11.28 0.07 -35.48
CA GLU A 159 12.05 -0.93 -34.74
C GLU A 159 11.18 -1.84 -33.88
N TRP A 160 10.02 -1.34 -33.44
CA TRP A 160 9.09 -2.08 -32.57
C TRP A 160 7.62 -1.74 -32.83
N ILE A 161 6.75 -2.68 -32.49
CA ILE A 161 5.31 -2.47 -32.39
C ILE A 161 4.97 -2.17 -30.95
N VAL A 162 4.24 -1.06 -30.74
CA VAL A 162 3.65 -0.71 -29.45
C VAL A 162 2.19 -1.16 -29.44
N VAL A 163 1.80 -1.90 -28.40
CA VAL A 163 0.40 -2.25 -28.11
C VAL A 163 0.05 -1.72 -26.74
N SER A 164 -1.04 -0.99 -26.63
CA SER A 164 -1.51 -0.41 -25.38
C SER A 164 -2.94 -0.86 -25.07
N TRP A 165 -3.18 -1.17 -23.82
CA TRP A 165 -4.50 -1.56 -23.30
C TRP A 165 -4.91 -0.63 -22.17
N TYR A 166 -6.16 -0.20 -22.19
CA TYR A 166 -6.83 0.31 -20.99
C TYR A 166 -7.22 -0.89 -20.12
N PHE A 167 -7.01 -0.78 -18.82
CA PHE A 167 -7.43 -1.79 -17.87
C PHE A 167 -8.18 -1.18 -16.68
N GLU A 168 -9.17 -1.90 -16.21
CA GLU A 168 -9.82 -1.65 -14.93
C GLU A 168 -9.89 -2.98 -14.17
N SER A 169 -9.38 -3.00 -12.95
CA SER A 169 -9.21 -4.23 -12.19
C SER A 169 -9.23 -4.00 -10.69
N THR A 170 -9.77 -4.97 -9.95
CA THR A 170 -9.65 -5.05 -8.50
C THR A 170 -8.51 -6.01 -8.17
N LEU A 171 -7.49 -5.50 -7.48
CA LEU A 171 -6.36 -6.30 -7.01
C LEU A 171 -6.49 -6.59 -5.52
N ARG A 172 -6.33 -7.86 -5.12
CA ARG A 172 -6.32 -8.27 -3.71
C ARG A 172 -4.91 -8.36 -3.18
N GLN A 173 -4.62 -7.60 -2.12
CA GLN A 173 -3.29 -7.51 -1.52
C GLN A 173 -3.37 -7.46 0.00
N ALA A 174 -2.37 -8.07 0.66
CA ALA A 174 -2.23 -7.99 2.10
C ALA A 174 -1.47 -6.72 2.50
N PHE A 175 -2.12 -5.84 3.24
CA PHE A 175 -1.49 -4.63 3.80
C PHE A 175 -1.16 -4.80 5.28
N LYS A 176 -0.15 -4.05 5.76
CA LYS A 176 0.27 -4.05 7.16
C LYS A 176 -0.43 -2.92 7.91
N TYR A 177 -1.39 -3.25 8.77
CA TYR A 177 -2.19 -2.29 9.54
C TYR A 177 -1.65 -1.99 10.93
N ARG A 178 -0.62 -2.72 11.38
CA ARG A 178 -0.08 -2.57 12.74
C ARG A 178 0.28 -1.12 13.11
N PRO A 179 0.93 -0.31 12.23
CA PRO A 179 1.27 1.07 12.55
C PRO A 179 0.11 2.07 12.39
N TYR A 180 -1.10 1.63 12.03
CA TYR A 180 -2.24 2.54 11.87
C TYR A 180 -2.42 3.45 13.10
N PRO A 181 -2.56 4.77 12.98
CA PRO A 181 -2.82 5.57 11.76
C PRO A 181 -1.56 6.14 11.06
N PHE A 182 -0.38 5.66 11.36
CA PHE A 182 0.90 6.07 10.75
C PHE A 182 1.35 5.07 9.67
N ASP A 183 0.40 4.35 9.08
CA ASP A 183 0.70 3.31 8.12
C ASP A 183 1.09 3.87 6.75
N HIS A 184 2.03 3.17 6.13
CA HIS A 184 2.35 3.30 4.72
C HIS A 184 1.82 2.07 4.01
N ARG A 185 1.31 2.25 2.80
CA ARG A 185 0.86 1.15 1.94
C ARG A 185 1.68 1.13 0.67
N ILE A 186 2.07 -0.04 0.24
CA ILE A 186 2.64 -0.24 -1.09
C ILE A 186 1.59 -0.99 -1.89
N VAL A 187 0.98 -0.31 -2.84
CA VAL A 187 0.11 -0.94 -3.82
C VAL A 187 1.01 -1.48 -4.92
N ARG A 188 0.99 -2.80 -5.12
CA ARG A 188 1.80 -3.50 -6.12
C ARG A 188 0.93 -3.96 -7.27
N ILE A 189 1.35 -3.63 -8.47
CA ILE A 189 0.76 -4.15 -9.69
C ILE A 189 1.78 -5.13 -10.26
N ARG A 190 1.51 -6.43 -10.09
CA ARG A 190 2.35 -7.50 -10.62
C ARG A 190 1.95 -7.78 -12.06
N LEU A 191 2.94 -7.91 -12.91
CA LEU A 191 2.76 -8.18 -14.32
C LEU A 191 3.48 -9.47 -14.69
N TRP A 192 2.73 -10.40 -15.27
CA TRP A 192 3.25 -11.59 -15.90
C TRP A 192 3.04 -11.52 -17.40
N PRO A 193 3.95 -12.07 -18.22
CA PRO A 193 3.70 -12.22 -19.65
C PRO A 193 2.53 -13.18 -19.86
N LYS A 194 1.66 -12.90 -20.83
CA LYS A 194 0.55 -13.80 -21.19
C LYS A 194 1.06 -15.18 -21.56
N ALA A 195 2.13 -15.22 -22.36
CA ALA A 195 2.79 -16.46 -22.78
C ALA A 195 3.87 -16.88 -21.77
N PHE A 196 3.49 -17.09 -20.52
CA PHE A 196 4.44 -17.47 -19.46
C PHE A 196 5.05 -18.89 -19.64
N GLN A 197 4.59 -19.64 -20.65
CA GLN A 197 5.21 -20.89 -21.10
C GLN A 197 6.48 -20.65 -21.91
N SER A 198 6.67 -19.44 -22.44
CA SER A 198 7.82 -19.04 -23.24
C SER A 198 8.87 -18.39 -22.35
N ASP A 199 10.12 -18.34 -22.80
CA ASP A 199 11.22 -17.70 -22.07
C ASP A 199 11.17 -16.17 -22.20
N ILE A 200 10.00 -15.60 -21.86
CA ILE A 200 9.70 -14.17 -21.93
C ILE A 200 9.79 -13.55 -20.53
N THR A 201 10.50 -12.43 -20.45
CA THR A 201 10.59 -11.61 -19.23
C THR A 201 10.13 -10.18 -19.53
N LEU A 202 9.21 -9.67 -18.73
CA LEU A 202 8.80 -8.28 -18.80
C LEU A 202 9.86 -7.41 -18.13
N ILE A 203 10.25 -6.31 -18.79
CA ILE A 203 11.16 -5.31 -18.24
C ILE A 203 10.49 -3.93 -18.30
N PRO A 204 10.81 -2.99 -17.37
CA PRO A 204 10.19 -1.68 -17.40
C PRO A 204 10.65 -0.87 -18.62
N ASP A 205 9.70 -0.17 -19.22
CA ASP A 205 9.94 0.76 -20.34
C ASP A 205 10.22 2.16 -19.77
N LEU A 206 11.40 2.36 -19.20
CA LEU A 206 11.77 3.60 -18.50
C LEU A 206 11.93 4.79 -19.45
N ASP A 207 12.29 4.55 -20.71
CA ASP A 207 12.52 5.59 -21.71
C ASP A 207 11.24 6.39 -22.04
N THR A 208 10.07 5.84 -21.74
CA THR A 208 8.79 6.47 -22.04
C THR A 208 8.39 7.50 -20.97
N TYR A 209 8.99 7.45 -19.78
CA TYR A 209 8.73 8.40 -18.73
C TYR A 209 9.68 9.59 -18.79
N GLU A 210 9.19 10.76 -18.42
CA GLU A 210 10.04 11.95 -18.33
C GLU A 210 11.10 11.76 -17.24
N SER A 211 12.36 12.08 -17.56
CA SER A 211 13.50 11.87 -16.66
C SER A 211 13.35 12.58 -15.32
N ALA A 212 12.67 13.73 -15.30
CA ALA A 212 12.40 14.50 -14.08
C ALA A 212 11.42 13.77 -13.14
N SER A 213 10.41 13.07 -13.69
CA SER A 213 9.41 12.35 -12.90
C SER A 213 9.93 11.06 -12.28
N LEU A 214 10.99 10.46 -12.84
CA LEU A 214 11.62 9.25 -12.31
C LEU A 214 12.24 9.44 -10.91
N VAL A 215 12.45 10.69 -10.48
CA VAL A 215 13.03 11.00 -9.15
C VAL A 215 11.97 10.90 -8.05
N ASP A 216 10.73 11.34 -8.32
CA ASP A 216 9.67 11.42 -7.31
C ASP A 216 8.58 10.36 -7.52
N SER A 217 7.74 10.57 -8.53
CA SER A 217 6.67 9.64 -8.86
C SER A 217 6.36 9.71 -10.35
N PHE A 218 6.35 8.57 -11.02
CA PHE A 218 6.07 8.46 -12.45
C PHE A 218 4.94 7.46 -12.69
N GLY A 219 4.35 7.53 -13.88
CA GLY A 219 3.30 6.59 -14.29
C GLY A 219 1.99 6.73 -13.51
N LEU A 220 1.71 7.94 -13.00
CA LEU A 220 0.47 8.27 -12.30
C LEU A 220 -0.16 9.52 -12.88
N GLU A 221 -1.49 9.58 -12.86
CA GLU A 221 -2.25 10.79 -13.15
C GLU A 221 -1.99 11.84 -12.07
N GLU A 222 -1.63 13.08 -12.47
CA GLU A 222 -1.37 14.17 -11.53
C GLU A 222 -2.58 14.52 -10.66
N SER A 223 -3.77 14.42 -11.24
CA SER A 223 -5.03 14.73 -10.57
C SER A 223 -5.64 13.57 -9.80
N ILE A 224 -4.88 12.50 -9.55
CA ILE A 224 -5.39 11.31 -8.86
C ILE A 224 -5.92 11.65 -7.47
N VAL A 225 -7.19 11.32 -7.21
CA VAL A 225 -7.86 11.63 -5.95
C VAL A 225 -7.63 10.51 -4.94
N LEU A 226 -6.81 10.80 -3.93
CA LEU A 226 -6.51 9.89 -2.83
C LEU A 226 -6.93 10.55 -1.51
N ASN A 227 -8.16 10.34 -1.06
CA ASN A 227 -8.78 11.02 0.08
C ASN A 227 -7.90 11.05 1.32
N SER A 228 -7.54 9.87 1.85
CA SER A 228 -6.79 9.70 3.10
C SER A 228 -5.29 9.48 2.88
N TRP A 229 -4.82 9.51 1.64
CA TRP A 229 -3.47 9.12 1.27
C TRP A 229 -2.74 10.23 0.52
N ALA A 230 -1.42 10.26 0.65
CA ALA A 230 -0.50 11.02 -0.18
C ALA A 230 0.42 10.04 -0.90
N ILE A 231 0.73 10.30 -2.16
CA ILE A 231 1.73 9.57 -2.90
C ILE A 231 3.09 10.02 -2.36
N GLU A 232 3.96 9.06 -2.04
CA GLU A 232 5.32 9.32 -1.57
C GLU A 232 6.33 9.04 -2.67
N ASN A 233 6.16 7.93 -3.40
CA ASN A 233 7.05 7.53 -4.48
C ASN A 233 6.42 6.44 -5.34
N THR A 234 6.92 6.26 -6.56
CA THR A 234 6.65 5.10 -7.41
C THR A 234 7.94 4.49 -7.94
N TYR A 235 7.95 3.19 -8.15
CA TYR A 235 9.12 2.51 -8.68
C TYR A 235 8.76 1.15 -9.28
N PHE A 236 9.61 0.66 -10.17
CA PHE A 236 9.60 -0.75 -10.56
C PHE A 236 10.54 -1.56 -9.68
N ASP A 237 10.19 -2.81 -9.44
CA ASP A 237 11.10 -3.82 -8.92
C ASP A 237 10.81 -5.19 -9.53
N PHE A 238 11.71 -6.12 -9.26
CA PHE A 238 11.57 -7.50 -9.68
C PHE A 238 11.50 -8.42 -8.46
N ALA A 239 10.63 -9.42 -8.51
CA ALA A 239 10.62 -10.48 -7.52
C ALA A 239 10.61 -11.84 -8.19
N THR A 240 11.50 -12.69 -7.72
CA THR A 240 11.47 -14.11 -8.09
C THR A 240 10.62 -14.84 -7.06
N THR A 241 9.42 -15.24 -7.43
CA THR A 241 8.53 -16.04 -6.59
C THR A 241 8.73 -17.51 -6.95
N ARG A 242 9.06 -18.33 -5.97
CA ARG A 242 9.14 -19.77 -6.16
C ARG A 242 7.76 -20.38 -5.90
N TYR A 243 7.23 -21.06 -6.89
CA TYR A 243 6.00 -21.81 -6.78
C TYR A 243 6.32 -23.30 -6.57
N ASP A 244 5.47 -24.01 -5.86
CA ASP A 244 5.55 -25.46 -5.61
C ASP A 244 4.85 -26.28 -6.71
N THR A 245 4.51 -25.64 -7.81
CA THR A 245 3.83 -26.21 -8.97
C THR A 245 4.49 -25.81 -10.27
N ASN A 246 4.40 -26.68 -11.26
CA ASN A 246 4.81 -26.41 -12.65
C ASN A 246 3.65 -25.88 -13.52
N PHE A 247 2.51 -25.53 -12.92
CA PHE A 247 1.28 -25.08 -13.62
C PHE A 247 0.78 -26.06 -14.70
N GLY A 248 1.10 -27.37 -14.58
CA GLY A 248 0.71 -28.39 -15.55
C GLY A 248 1.55 -28.39 -16.85
N ILE A 249 2.70 -27.70 -16.85
CA ILE A 249 3.59 -27.65 -18.01
C ILE A 249 4.63 -28.77 -17.90
N ASP A 250 4.71 -29.63 -18.91
CA ASP A 250 5.62 -30.80 -18.97
C ASP A 250 7.10 -30.45 -19.19
N ARG A 251 7.53 -29.25 -18.87
CA ARG A 251 8.93 -28.86 -18.95
C ARG A 251 9.62 -29.09 -17.61
N ALA A 252 10.80 -29.71 -17.66
CA ALA A 252 11.68 -29.94 -16.50
C ALA A 252 12.17 -28.67 -15.79
N HIS A 253 11.73 -27.50 -16.23
CA HIS A 253 12.13 -26.19 -15.71
C HIS A 253 10.90 -25.48 -15.17
N GLN A 254 10.91 -25.26 -13.87
CA GLN A 254 10.01 -24.26 -13.26
C GLN A 254 10.37 -22.89 -13.86
N PRO A 255 9.40 -22.12 -14.34
CA PRO A 255 9.66 -20.76 -14.79
C PRO A 255 10.09 -19.93 -13.58
N HIS A 256 11.38 -19.68 -13.44
CA HIS A 256 11.95 -18.77 -12.45
C HIS A 256 12.09 -17.36 -13.04
N HIS A 257 11.13 -16.96 -13.88
CA HIS A 257 11.13 -15.61 -14.41
C HIS A 257 10.79 -14.63 -13.29
N PRO A 258 11.56 -13.54 -13.17
CA PRO A 258 11.21 -12.50 -12.22
C PRO A 258 9.90 -11.83 -12.64
N ASP A 259 8.98 -11.68 -11.69
CA ASP A 259 7.77 -10.89 -11.88
C ASP A 259 8.15 -9.41 -11.98
N LEU A 260 7.71 -8.72 -13.00
CA LEU A 260 7.77 -7.26 -13.03
C LEU A 260 6.69 -6.70 -12.10
N ARG A 261 7.06 -5.80 -11.22
CA ARG A 261 6.15 -5.15 -10.28
C ARG A 261 6.28 -3.65 -10.38
N TYR A 262 5.17 -2.97 -10.57
CA TYR A 262 5.07 -1.54 -10.39
C TYR A 262 4.49 -1.26 -9.00
N ASN A 263 5.19 -0.44 -8.22
CA ASN A 263 4.88 -0.17 -6.82
C ASN A 263 4.51 1.30 -6.65
N ILE A 264 3.39 1.56 -5.98
CA ILE A 264 2.93 2.89 -5.59
C ILE A 264 3.01 2.96 -4.08
N VAL A 265 3.89 3.82 -3.56
CA VAL A 265 4.05 4.04 -2.13
C VAL A 265 3.13 5.14 -1.66
N LEU A 266 2.22 4.79 -0.79
CA LEU A 266 1.21 5.68 -0.23
C LEU A 266 1.44 5.87 1.26
N LYS A 267 1.46 7.12 1.69
CA LYS A 267 1.53 7.54 3.10
C LYS A 267 0.16 8.05 3.55
N ARG A 268 -0.32 7.60 4.70
CA ARG A 268 -1.58 8.08 5.26
C ARG A 268 -1.49 9.54 5.72
N LYS A 269 -2.50 10.34 5.39
CA LYS A 269 -2.66 11.70 5.92
C LYS A 269 -3.13 11.62 7.37
N PHE A 270 -2.21 11.80 8.31
CA PHE A 270 -2.47 11.65 9.75
C PHE A 270 -3.61 12.55 10.28
N GLY A 271 -3.77 13.77 9.72
CA GLY A 271 -4.75 14.74 10.20
C GLY A 271 -6.18 14.21 10.27
N GLN A 272 -6.58 13.38 9.30
CA GLN A 272 -7.92 12.78 9.30
C GLN A 272 -8.12 11.81 10.46
N ALA A 273 -7.18 10.89 10.66
CA ALA A 273 -7.23 9.93 11.77
C ALA A 273 -7.13 10.61 13.14
N LEU A 274 -6.36 11.70 13.24
CA LEU A 274 -6.29 12.53 14.44
C LEU A 274 -7.67 13.08 14.83
N ILE A 275 -8.33 13.74 13.90
CA ILE A 275 -9.64 14.37 14.14
C ILE A 275 -10.71 13.31 14.43
N THR A 276 -10.74 12.23 13.67
CA THR A 276 -11.81 11.23 13.74
C THR A 276 -11.71 10.36 15.00
N TYR A 277 -10.49 9.99 15.42
CA TYR A 277 -10.31 8.99 16.46
C TYR A 277 -9.58 9.52 17.70
N LEU A 278 -8.46 10.22 17.53
CA LEU A 278 -7.64 10.63 18.67
C LEU A 278 -8.26 11.79 19.45
N VAL A 279 -8.85 12.77 18.77
CA VAL A 279 -9.51 13.91 19.46
C VAL A 279 -10.67 13.44 20.36
N PRO A 280 -11.61 12.57 19.89
CA PRO A 280 -12.64 12.02 20.79
C PRO A 280 -12.07 11.26 22.00
N LEU A 281 -11.03 10.45 21.79
CA LEU A 281 -10.37 9.71 22.89
C LEU A 281 -9.75 10.65 23.93
N PHE A 282 -9.09 11.74 23.50
CA PHE A 282 -8.54 12.75 24.39
C PHE A 282 -9.64 13.49 25.16
N LEU A 283 -10.78 13.81 24.51
CA LEU A 283 -11.93 14.42 25.19
C LEU A 283 -12.53 13.49 26.23
N ILE A 284 -12.67 12.20 25.94
CA ILE A 284 -13.14 11.20 26.90
C ILE A 284 -12.19 11.11 28.10
N ALA A 285 -10.89 11.08 27.86
CA ALA A 285 -9.88 11.07 28.92
C ALA A 285 -9.94 12.34 29.79
N ALA A 286 -10.11 13.51 29.17
CA ALA A 286 -10.27 14.78 29.90
C ALA A 286 -11.54 14.83 30.72
N LEU A 287 -12.67 14.34 30.19
CA LEU A 287 -13.93 14.26 30.94
C LEU A 287 -13.84 13.30 32.11
N LEU A 288 -13.21 12.13 31.92
CA LEU A 288 -12.97 11.17 33.00
C LEU A 288 -12.08 11.76 34.09
N PHE A 289 -10.99 12.43 33.69
CA PHE A 289 -10.10 13.12 34.63
C PHE A 289 -10.82 14.21 35.42
N THR A 290 -11.61 15.04 34.76
CA THR A 290 -12.41 16.08 35.39
C THR A 290 -13.43 15.50 36.37
N ALA A 291 -14.09 14.39 36.02
CA ALA A 291 -15.05 13.71 36.89
C ALA A 291 -14.39 13.18 38.15
N ILE A 292 -13.17 12.62 38.07
CA ILE A 292 -12.39 12.15 39.22
C ILE A 292 -12.01 13.32 40.14
N LEU A 293 -11.64 14.49 39.59
CA LEU A 293 -11.27 15.67 40.38
C LEU A 293 -12.44 16.26 41.18
N ILE A 294 -13.68 16.12 40.68
CA ILE A 294 -14.89 16.66 41.33
C ILE A 294 -15.36 15.76 42.48
N ILE A 295 -14.93 14.49 42.53
CA ILE A 295 -15.23 13.60 43.63
C ILE A 295 -14.44 14.03 44.88
N THR A 296 -15.15 14.36 45.96
CA THR A 296 -14.55 14.84 47.21
C THR A 296 -15.27 14.24 48.39
N ASP A 297 -14.49 14.01 49.47
CA ASP A 297 -14.99 13.52 50.77
C ASP A 297 -15.49 14.67 51.67
N ASN A 298 -15.25 15.92 51.30
CA ASN A 298 -15.70 17.07 52.04
C ASN A 298 -17.20 17.31 51.88
N LYS A 299 -18.00 17.01 52.90
CA LYS A 299 -19.46 17.12 52.87
C LYS A 299 -20.00 18.48 52.43
N GLN A 300 -19.30 19.57 52.77
CA GLN A 300 -19.72 20.92 52.37
C GLN A 300 -19.43 21.20 50.90
N LEU A 301 -18.29 20.72 50.40
CA LEU A 301 -17.91 20.84 49.01
C LEU A 301 -18.72 19.87 48.12
N ALA A 302 -18.96 18.65 48.63
CA ALA A 302 -19.79 17.64 47.94
C ALA A 302 -21.22 18.12 47.71
N HIS A 303 -21.78 18.90 48.62
CA HIS A 303 -23.12 19.47 48.48
C HIS A 303 -23.18 20.57 47.39
N LYS A 304 -22.06 21.29 47.17
CA LYS A 304 -22.03 22.41 46.21
C LYS A 304 -21.59 21.98 44.81
N ILE A 305 -20.62 21.07 44.67
CA ILE A 305 -19.93 20.78 43.43
C ILE A 305 -19.70 19.26 43.25
N GLY A 306 -19.86 18.44 44.27
CA GLY A 306 -19.47 17.02 44.27
C GLY A 306 -20.40 16.13 43.43
N LEU A 307 -19.80 15.27 42.62
CA LEU A 307 -20.52 14.20 41.98
C LEU A 307 -20.82 13.06 42.97
N LYS A 308 -22.08 12.62 42.99
CA LYS A 308 -22.45 11.39 43.71
C LYS A 308 -21.84 10.18 43.00
N THR A 309 -21.48 9.15 43.74
CA THR A 309 -20.94 7.88 43.20
C THR A 309 -21.81 7.30 42.11
N SER A 310 -23.15 7.34 42.28
CA SER A 310 -24.08 6.85 41.25
C SER A 310 -24.00 7.63 39.94
N VAL A 311 -23.83 8.95 40.00
CA VAL A 311 -23.68 9.81 38.80
C VAL A 311 -22.38 9.52 38.10
N PHE A 312 -21.28 9.32 38.86
CA PHE A 312 -19.99 8.93 38.29
C PHE A 312 -20.07 7.56 37.58
N MET A 313 -20.74 6.57 38.21
CA MET A 313 -20.91 5.25 37.59
C MET A 313 -21.71 5.34 36.28
N THR A 314 -22.76 6.14 36.25
CA THR A 314 -23.54 6.39 35.02
C THR A 314 -22.70 7.07 33.96
N LEU A 315 -21.93 8.10 34.29
CA LEU A 315 -21.01 8.79 33.39
C LEU A 315 -19.97 7.83 32.84
N SER A 316 -19.34 7.03 33.73
CA SER A 316 -18.33 6.04 33.31
C SER A 316 -18.88 4.99 32.34
N ALA A 317 -20.14 4.54 32.56
CA ALA A 317 -20.81 3.62 31.64
C ALA A 317 -21.07 4.24 30.28
N ILE A 318 -21.47 5.51 30.24
CA ILE A 318 -21.67 6.25 28.98
C ILE A 318 -20.33 6.41 28.23
N LEU A 319 -19.27 6.81 28.93
CA LEU A 319 -17.94 6.96 28.35
C LEU A 319 -17.41 5.62 27.84
N PHE A 320 -17.64 4.52 28.56
CA PHE A 320 -17.29 3.17 28.13
C PHE A 320 -17.98 2.80 26.82
N LEU A 321 -19.30 3.04 26.73
CA LEU A 321 -20.08 2.79 25.51
C LEU A 321 -19.56 3.62 24.34
N THR A 322 -19.20 4.88 24.58
CA THR A 322 -18.65 5.76 23.54
C THR A 322 -17.32 5.24 23.02
N VAL A 323 -16.39 4.81 23.92
CA VAL A 323 -15.11 4.20 23.50
C VAL A 323 -15.35 2.90 22.73
N MET A 324 -16.35 2.10 23.16
CA MET A 324 -16.70 0.85 22.49
C MET A 324 -17.20 1.08 21.06
N LEU A 325 -18.07 2.06 20.84
CA LEU A 325 -18.56 2.41 19.51
C LEU A 325 -17.42 2.91 18.60
N LEU A 326 -16.54 3.75 19.15
CA LEU A 326 -15.36 4.21 18.42
C LEU A 326 -14.42 3.05 18.05
N HIS A 327 -14.21 2.09 18.97
CA HIS A 327 -13.38 0.91 18.73
C HIS A 327 -13.99 0.00 17.65
N ILE A 328 -15.31 -0.19 17.65
CA ILE A 328 -16.01 -0.93 16.60
C ILE A 328 -15.80 -0.26 15.25
N GLN A 329 -15.95 1.07 15.17
CA GLN A 329 -15.74 1.81 13.92
C GLN A 329 -14.31 1.65 13.38
N ILE A 330 -13.30 1.72 14.26
CA ILE A 330 -11.90 1.46 13.88
C ILE A 330 -11.75 0.01 13.36
N ARG A 331 -12.39 -0.94 14.02
CA ARG A 331 -12.31 -2.36 13.64
C ARG A 331 -12.96 -2.64 12.29
N ASP A 332 -14.06 -1.95 11.98
CA ASP A 332 -14.74 -2.05 10.69
C ASP A 332 -13.88 -1.51 9.53
N GLU A 333 -13.12 -0.43 9.76
CA GLU A 333 -12.15 0.05 8.76
C GLU A 333 -10.97 -0.92 8.54
N LEU A 334 -10.62 -1.70 9.56
CA LEU A 334 -9.45 -2.58 9.56
C LEU A 334 -9.82 -4.06 9.44
N LEU A 335 -10.98 -4.38 8.87
CA LEU A 335 -11.54 -5.73 8.75
C LEU A 335 -10.47 -6.79 8.39
N GLY A 336 -10.30 -7.77 9.28
CA GLY A 336 -9.36 -8.89 9.09
C GLY A 336 -7.89 -8.58 9.42
N ALA A 337 -7.55 -7.36 9.81
CA ALA A 337 -6.18 -6.99 10.18
C ALA A 337 -5.82 -7.41 11.61
N ASN A 338 -4.51 -7.55 11.87
CA ASN A 338 -3.98 -7.69 13.23
C ASN A 338 -4.27 -6.40 14.03
N ILE A 339 -4.20 -6.51 15.37
CA ILE A 339 -4.42 -5.38 16.27
C ILE A 339 -3.53 -4.21 15.87
N SER A 340 -4.15 -3.06 15.65
CA SER A 340 -3.49 -1.82 15.25
C SER A 340 -3.04 -1.01 16.47
N TYR A 341 -2.12 -0.06 16.24
CA TYR A 341 -1.61 0.81 17.32
C TYR A 341 -2.73 1.60 18.02
N ILE A 342 -3.72 2.10 17.28
CA ILE A 342 -4.83 2.87 17.86
C ILE A 342 -5.76 2.01 18.73
N GLU A 343 -5.92 0.72 18.43
CA GLU A 343 -6.73 -0.20 19.24
C GLU A 343 -6.13 -0.40 20.63
N TYR A 344 -4.79 -0.37 20.78
CA TYR A 344 -4.16 -0.39 22.11
C TYR A 344 -4.53 0.83 22.95
N ILE A 345 -4.73 2.00 22.32
CA ILE A 345 -5.19 3.20 23.02
C ILE A 345 -6.63 3.01 23.53
N CYS A 346 -7.50 2.40 22.71
CA CYS A 346 -8.87 2.06 23.13
C CYS A 346 -8.87 1.07 24.31
N ILE A 347 -8.04 0.02 24.24
CA ILE A 347 -7.91 -0.96 25.33
C ILE A 347 -7.41 -0.29 26.63
N LEU A 348 -6.43 0.62 26.52
CA LEU A 348 -5.94 1.39 27.65
C LEU A 348 -7.04 2.26 28.27
N MET A 349 -7.89 2.89 27.43
CA MET A 349 -9.05 3.67 27.90
C MET A 349 -10.06 2.80 28.64
N TYR A 350 -10.33 1.57 28.19
CA TYR A 350 -11.17 0.63 28.94
C TYR A 350 -10.60 0.32 30.33
N ALA A 351 -9.29 0.07 30.40
CA ALA A 351 -8.62 -0.18 31.69
C ALA A 351 -8.71 1.04 32.62
N PHE A 352 -8.52 2.26 32.09
CA PHE A 352 -8.66 3.48 32.90
C PHE A 352 -10.08 3.69 33.39
N LEU A 353 -11.10 3.48 32.58
CA LEU A 353 -12.51 3.59 32.99
C LEU A 353 -12.85 2.57 34.07
N ALA A 354 -12.42 1.32 33.93
CA ALA A 354 -12.63 0.27 34.91
C ALA A 354 -11.93 0.59 36.23
N MET A 355 -10.65 0.99 36.21
CA MET A 355 -9.89 1.36 37.41
C MET A 355 -10.47 2.58 38.13
N ALA A 356 -10.89 3.61 37.35
CA ALA A 356 -11.53 4.81 37.94
C ALA A 356 -12.84 4.44 38.62
N SER A 357 -13.68 3.63 37.97
CA SER A 357 -14.95 3.17 38.56
C SER A 357 -14.75 2.35 39.82
N ALA A 358 -13.78 1.42 39.83
CA ALA A 358 -13.43 0.64 41.02
C ALA A 358 -12.91 1.51 42.16
N ASN A 359 -12.05 2.48 41.85
CA ASN A 359 -11.49 3.40 42.83
C ASN A 359 -12.58 4.28 43.48
N VAL A 360 -13.50 4.83 42.68
CA VAL A 360 -14.63 5.63 43.18
C VAL A 360 -15.58 4.79 44.04
N TYR A 361 -15.84 3.54 43.63
CA TYR A 361 -16.65 2.62 44.44
C TYR A 361 -15.98 2.34 45.80
N LEU A 362 -14.71 1.99 45.82
CA LEU A 362 -13.96 1.72 47.06
C LEU A 362 -13.89 2.96 47.96
N PHE A 363 -13.77 4.15 47.40
CA PHE A 363 -13.80 5.41 48.15
C PHE A 363 -15.18 5.67 48.76
N SER A 364 -16.25 5.30 48.09
CA SER A 364 -17.64 5.49 48.56
C SER A 364 -18.03 4.52 49.69
N VAL A 365 -17.38 3.35 49.79
CA VAL A 365 -17.68 2.31 50.81
C VAL A 365 -16.86 2.51 52.12
N ARG A 366 -15.80 3.30 52.05
CA ARG A 366 -15.02 3.71 53.25
C ARG A 366 -15.66 4.91 53.93
#